data_3ef72425bbb8cc58faa0138a8c1f613c
#
_entry.id   3ef72425bbb8cc58faa0138a8c1f613c
#
_cell.length_a   1.000
_cell.length_b   1.000
_cell.length_c   1.000
_cell.angle_alpha   90.00
_cell.angle_beta   90.00
_cell.angle_gamma   90.00
#
_symmetry.space_group_name_H-M   'P 1'
#
loop_
_entity.id
_entity.type
_entity.pdbx_description
1 polymer ?
#
loop_
_entity_poly.entity_id
_entity_poly.type
_entity_poly.pdbx_seq_one_letter_code
_entity_poly.pdbx_strand_id
1 'polypeptide(L)'
;MNERGPGVWYLYGTIIFFVIWQIIASLVNLPIIPSPKAVMVNLTQIFVSQIAIHGFYSLWRIVAGVLLAILVGISLGLCMGYFSAWDKLFSPLVYLTYPIPKIALLPVVMLIFGLEEISKILMIFLIVVFQVIVAVRDGVKSIPKEAYFPMYSLGASYIDIFREILIPASMPKFLTSLRVAMATAVSVLFFTETFGTQYGMGYFIMDAWLRVNYLEMYSGIVALSSIGLTLFSTIDYLERKLCSWQYQ
;
A
#
# COMPACT_ATOMS: atom_id res chain seq x y z
N MET A 1 -25.57 25.52 -0.71
CA MET A 1 -25.16 24.67 0.42
C MET A 1 -23.65 24.83 0.56
N ASN A 2 -23.21 25.32 1.73
CA ASN A 2 -21.79 25.67 1.99
C ASN A 2 -20.90 24.44 1.80
N GLU A 3 -20.13 24.37 0.73
CA GLU A 3 -19.06 23.40 0.52
C GLU A 3 -17.91 23.72 1.45
N ARG A 4 -18.01 23.25 2.67
CA ARG A 4 -16.84 23.20 3.57
C ARG A 4 -15.83 22.27 2.90
N GLY A 5 -14.64 22.79 2.61
CA GLY A 5 -13.61 22.04 1.88
C GLY A 5 -13.34 20.67 2.51
N PRO A 6 -12.86 19.69 1.70
CA PRO A 6 -12.70 18.29 2.13
C PRO A 6 -11.90 18.14 3.45
N GLY A 7 -10.98 19.03 3.76
CA GLY A 7 -10.18 19.01 4.99
C GLY A 7 -11.00 19.09 6.28
N VAL A 8 -12.15 19.76 6.26
CA VAL A 8 -13.01 19.89 7.45
C VAL A 8 -13.64 18.56 7.83
N TRP A 9 -14.02 17.74 6.86
CA TRP A 9 -14.61 16.42 7.09
C TRP A 9 -13.57 15.42 7.65
N TYR A 10 -12.32 15.49 7.19
CA TYR A 10 -11.22 14.70 7.77
C TYR A 10 -10.97 15.08 9.23
N LEU A 11 -11.00 16.38 9.57
CA LEU A 11 -10.85 16.84 10.95
C LEU A 11 -11.98 16.30 11.85
N TYR A 12 -13.23 16.39 11.40
CA TYR A 12 -14.36 15.82 12.13
C TYR A 12 -14.22 14.31 12.34
N GLY A 13 -13.85 13.57 11.30
CA GLY A 13 -13.63 12.13 11.40
C GLY A 13 -12.55 11.78 12.42
N THR A 14 -11.44 12.51 12.41
CA THR A 14 -10.35 12.34 13.38
C THR A 14 -10.80 12.62 14.82
N ILE A 15 -11.52 13.71 15.04
CA ILE A 15 -12.06 14.05 16.37
C ILE A 15 -13.01 12.96 16.87
N ILE A 16 -13.94 12.53 16.03
CA ILE A 16 -14.90 11.46 16.37
C ILE A 16 -14.16 10.17 16.75
N PHE A 17 -13.14 9.79 15.98
CA PHE A 17 -12.32 8.60 16.27
C PHE A 17 -11.67 8.69 17.66
N PHE A 18 -11.01 9.79 17.98
CA PHE A 18 -10.37 9.96 19.30
C PHE A 18 -11.39 10.04 20.45
N VAL A 19 -12.56 10.64 20.22
CA VAL A 19 -13.64 10.69 21.22
C VAL A 19 -14.18 9.28 21.49
N ILE A 20 -14.46 8.50 20.45
CA ILE A 20 -14.92 7.11 20.59
C ILE A 20 -13.87 6.28 21.34
N TRP A 21 -12.61 6.39 20.96
CA TRP A 21 -11.52 5.67 21.66
C TRP A 21 -11.45 6.06 23.13
N GLN A 22 -11.53 7.37 23.46
CA GLN A 22 -11.52 7.84 24.84
C GLN A 22 -12.72 7.30 25.64
N ILE A 23 -13.91 7.28 25.05
CA ILE A 23 -15.12 6.73 25.68
C ILE A 23 -14.91 5.23 25.99
N ILE A 24 -14.45 4.46 25.03
CA ILE A 24 -14.19 3.01 25.20
C ILE A 24 -13.15 2.79 26.30
N ALA A 25 -12.03 3.52 26.28
CA ALA A 25 -10.98 3.43 27.31
C ALA A 25 -11.52 3.75 28.71
N SER A 26 -12.38 4.76 28.83
CA SER A 26 -13.01 5.15 30.10
C SER A 26 -14.05 4.15 30.61
N LEU A 27 -14.83 3.54 29.72
CA LEU A 27 -15.83 2.54 30.07
C LEU A 27 -15.20 1.22 30.49
N VAL A 28 -14.19 0.77 29.75
CA VAL A 28 -13.49 -0.50 30.06
C VAL A 28 -12.62 -0.34 31.30
N ASN A 29 -11.98 0.82 31.47
CA ASN A 29 -11.15 1.18 32.62
C ASN A 29 -10.15 0.09 33.03
N LEU A 30 -9.54 -0.57 32.04
CA LEU A 30 -8.51 -1.60 32.21
C LEU A 30 -7.23 -1.20 31.45
N PRO A 31 -6.04 -1.62 31.92
CA PRO A 31 -4.78 -1.35 31.24
C PRO A 31 -4.73 -1.86 29.80
N ILE A 32 -5.59 -2.82 29.44
CA ILE A 32 -5.66 -3.42 28.11
C ILE A 32 -6.11 -2.41 27.02
N ILE A 33 -6.83 -1.35 27.40
CA ILE A 33 -7.24 -0.27 26.48
C ILE A 33 -6.78 1.07 27.07
N PRO A 34 -5.52 1.48 26.83
CA PRO A 34 -5.02 2.76 27.33
C PRO A 34 -5.72 3.94 26.65
N SER A 35 -5.78 5.06 27.36
CA SER A 35 -6.39 6.28 26.82
C SER A 35 -5.54 6.83 25.65
N PRO A 36 -6.17 7.50 24.66
CA PRO A 36 -5.46 8.14 23.56
C PRO A 36 -4.34 9.07 24.04
N LYS A 37 -4.60 9.87 25.07
CA LYS A 37 -3.62 10.76 25.64
C LYS A 37 -2.37 10.03 26.17
N ALA A 38 -2.57 8.93 26.91
CA ALA A 38 -1.47 8.13 27.44
C ALA A 38 -0.61 7.53 26.30
N VAL A 39 -1.27 7.02 25.24
CA VAL A 39 -0.60 6.47 24.07
C VAL A 39 0.21 7.54 23.35
N MET A 40 -0.35 8.73 23.12
CA MET A 40 0.38 9.81 22.43
C MET A 40 1.58 10.31 23.24
N VAL A 41 1.45 10.42 24.56
CA VAL A 41 2.59 10.80 25.44
C VAL A 41 3.66 9.72 25.38
N ASN A 42 3.30 8.45 25.52
CA ASN A 42 4.26 7.35 25.44
C ASN A 42 4.95 7.30 24.07
N LEU A 43 4.19 7.46 22.99
CA LEU A 43 4.72 7.48 21.62
C LEU A 43 5.82 8.55 21.48
N THR A 44 5.62 9.76 22.00
CA THR A 44 6.64 10.80 21.93
C THR A 44 7.88 10.47 22.77
N GLN A 45 7.72 9.84 23.93
CA GLN A 45 8.83 9.45 24.81
C GLN A 45 9.72 8.36 24.20
N ILE A 46 9.11 7.34 23.57
CA ILE A 46 9.85 6.20 22.98
C ILE A 46 10.15 6.40 21.49
N PHE A 47 9.77 7.53 20.88
CA PHE A 47 9.89 7.73 19.45
C PHE A 47 11.32 7.54 18.94
N VAL A 48 12.29 8.28 19.52
CA VAL A 48 13.68 8.25 19.08
C VAL A 48 14.38 6.94 19.47
N SER A 49 14.07 6.40 20.67
CA SER A 49 14.74 5.22 21.22
C SER A 49 14.28 3.90 20.62
N GLN A 50 13.02 3.81 20.16
CA GLN A 50 12.42 2.56 19.68
C GLN A 50 11.65 2.73 18.37
N ILE A 51 10.64 3.61 18.32
CA ILE A 51 9.73 3.71 17.17
C ILE A 51 10.45 4.04 15.87
N ALA A 52 11.40 4.99 15.90
CA ALA A 52 12.08 5.46 14.69
C ALA A 52 12.82 4.34 13.96
N ILE A 53 13.55 3.48 14.67
CA ILE A 53 14.30 2.37 14.05
C ILE A 53 13.35 1.33 13.47
N HIS A 54 12.35 0.91 14.24
CA HIS A 54 11.37 -0.07 13.77
C HIS A 54 10.55 0.48 12.59
N GLY A 55 10.14 1.74 12.65
CA GLY A 55 9.44 2.43 11.57
C GLY A 55 10.26 2.54 10.29
N PHE A 56 11.56 2.81 10.40
CA PHE A 56 12.47 2.87 9.25
C PHE A 56 12.55 1.52 8.53
N TYR A 57 12.74 0.42 9.24
CA TYR A 57 12.78 -0.92 8.63
C TYR A 57 11.46 -1.29 7.96
N SER A 58 10.33 -1.00 8.61
CA SER A 58 9.00 -1.23 8.02
C SER A 58 8.78 -0.40 6.75
N LEU A 59 9.11 0.89 6.80
CA LEU A 59 8.99 1.78 5.64
C LEU A 59 9.88 1.33 4.48
N TRP A 60 11.14 0.97 4.76
CA TRP A 60 12.08 0.46 3.77
C TRP A 60 11.51 -0.78 3.05
N ARG A 61 11.00 -1.77 3.79
CA ARG A 61 10.42 -3.00 3.23
C ARG A 61 9.21 -2.73 2.34
N ILE A 62 8.30 -1.86 2.80
CA ILE A 62 7.13 -1.46 1.99
C ILE A 62 7.60 -0.80 0.70
N VAL A 63 8.45 0.21 0.79
CA VAL A 63 8.91 0.97 -0.37
C VAL A 63 9.62 0.05 -1.36
N ALA A 64 10.55 -0.79 -0.90
CA ALA A 64 11.27 -1.72 -1.76
C ALA A 64 10.33 -2.72 -2.45
N GLY A 65 9.43 -3.38 -1.71
CA GLY A 65 8.48 -4.35 -2.27
C GLY A 65 7.50 -3.73 -3.25
N VAL A 66 7.01 -2.53 -2.95
CA VAL A 66 6.08 -1.79 -3.81
C VAL A 66 6.78 -1.28 -5.07
N LEU A 67 8.00 -0.75 -4.98
CA LEU A 67 8.74 -0.30 -6.16
C LEU A 67 9.03 -1.46 -7.12
N LEU A 68 9.40 -2.63 -6.60
CA LEU A 68 9.54 -3.84 -7.42
C LEU A 68 8.22 -4.24 -8.07
N ALA A 69 7.12 -4.17 -7.33
CA ALA A 69 5.79 -4.50 -7.86
C ALA A 69 5.34 -3.49 -8.93
N ILE A 70 5.64 -2.23 -8.78
CA ILE A 70 5.38 -1.17 -9.77
C ILE A 70 6.18 -1.45 -11.04
N LEU A 71 7.48 -1.69 -10.92
CA LEU A 71 8.36 -1.93 -12.05
C LEU A 71 7.87 -3.11 -12.91
N VAL A 72 7.63 -4.25 -12.28
CA VAL A 72 7.16 -5.47 -12.96
C VAL A 72 5.71 -5.34 -13.40
N GLY A 73 4.86 -4.82 -12.52
CA GLY A 73 3.41 -4.75 -12.73
C GLY A 73 3.00 -3.79 -13.83
N ILE A 74 3.63 -2.62 -13.92
CA ILE A 74 3.38 -1.66 -15.01
C ILE A 74 3.86 -2.26 -16.33
N SER A 75 5.08 -2.79 -16.38
CA SER A 75 5.64 -3.34 -17.61
C SER A 75 4.77 -4.46 -18.18
N LEU A 76 4.43 -5.45 -17.35
CA LEU A 76 3.56 -6.55 -17.77
C LEU A 76 2.12 -6.10 -18.05
N GLY A 77 1.57 -5.20 -17.23
CA GLY A 77 0.21 -4.68 -17.41
C GLY A 77 0.03 -3.92 -18.72
N LEU A 78 1.00 -3.06 -19.08
CA LEU A 78 1.00 -2.35 -20.37
C LEU A 78 1.11 -3.34 -21.55
N CYS A 79 2.02 -4.31 -21.48
CA CYS A 79 2.17 -5.33 -22.52
C CYS A 79 0.90 -6.16 -22.67
N MET A 80 0.30 -6.63 -21.58
CA MET A 80 -0.95 -7.41 -21.60
C MET A 80 -2.14 -6.58 -22.07
N GLY A 81 -2.18 -5.29 -21.72
CA GLY A 81 -3.24 -4.38 -22.14
C GLY A 81 -3.22 -4.10 -23.64
N TYR A 82 -2.04 -3.93 -24.22
CA TYR A 82 -1.86 -3.53 -25.61
C TYR A 82 -1.71 -4.73 -26.57
N PHE A 83 -0.89 -5.72 -26.23
CA PHE A 83 -0.62 -6.88 -27.10
C PHE A 83 -1.51 -8.07 -26.74
N SER A 84 -2.38 -8.47 -27.66
CA SER A 84 -3.29 -9.62 -27.48
C SER A 84 -2.57 -10.95 -27.21
N ALA A 85 -1.37 -11.14 -27.75
CA ALA A 85 -0.57 -12.35 -27.52
C ALA A 85 -0.11 -12.44 -26.05
N TRP A 86 0.35 -11.34 -25.48
CA TRP A 86 0.76 -11.25 -24.08
C TRP A 86 -0.44 -11.46 -23.14
N ASP A 87 -1.57 -10.86 -23.47
CA ASP A 87 -2.79 -11.05 -22.70
C ASP A 87 -3.24 -12.52 -22.66
N LYS A 88 -3.29 -13.17 -23.82
CA LYS A 88 -3.65 -14.59 -23.91
C LYS A 88 -2.70 -15.51 -23.14
N LEU A 89 -1.41 -15.17 -23.10
CA LEU A 89 -0.39 -15.97 -22.42
C LEU A 89 -0.45 -15.78 -20.89
N PHE A 90 -0.55 -14.54 -20.41
CA PHE A 90 -0.42 -14.24 -18.98
C PHE A 90 -1.75 -14.12 -18.23
N SER A 91 -2.87 -13.82 -18.90
CA SER A 91 -4.18 -13.72 -18.24
C SER A 91 -4.58 -14.99 -17.48
N PRO A 92 -4.40 -16.21 -18.01
CA PRO A 92 -4.70 -17.42 -17.25
C PRO A 92 -3.87 -17.53 -15.96
N LEU A 93 -2.58 -17.16 -16.02
CA LEU A 93 -1.70 -17.20 -14.85
C LEU A 93 -2.16 -16.18 -13.80
N VAL A 94 -2.46 -14.95 -14.21
CA VAL A 94 -2.98 -13.91 -13.31
C VAL A 94 -4.31 -14.35 -12.70
N TYR A 95 -5.23 -14.88 -13.51
CA TYR A 95 -6.54 -15.34 -13.05
C TYR A 95 -6.43 -16.50 -12.04
N LEU A 96 -5.59 -17.49 -12.29
CA LEU A 96 -5.40 -18.64 -11.40
C LEU A 96 -4.69 -18.27 -10.10
N THR A 97 -3.77 -17.30 -10.15
CA THR A 97 -3.00 -16.88 -8.96
C THR A 97 -3.73 -15.83 -8.13
N TYR A 98 -4.71 -15.13 -8.70
CA TYR A 98 -5.41 -14.03 -7.99
C TYR A 98 -6.14 -14.48 -6.72
N PRO A 99 -6.91 -15.59 -6.71
CA PRO A 99 -7.64 -16.05 -5.52
C PRO A 99 -6.75 -16.74 -4.48
N ILE A 100 -5.47 -17.04 -4.80
CA ILE A 100 -4.57 -17.68 -3.82
C ILE A 100 -4.30 -16.72 -2.67
N PRO A 101 -4.55 -17.13 -1.41
CA PRO A 101 -4.23 -16.31 -0.25
C PRO A 101 -2.72 -16.21 -0.09
N LYS A 102 -2.14 -15.18 -0.70
CA LYS A 102 -0.67 -15.02 -0.80
C LYS A 102 0.02 -15.00 0.56
N ILE A 103 -0.66 -14.53 1.60
CA ILE A 103 -0.12 -14.56 2.98
C ILE A 103 0.17 -15.99 3.46
N ALA A 104 -0.57 -16.99 2.96
CA ALA A 104 -0.32 -18.39 3.29
C ALA A 104 1.00 -18.93 2.69
N LEU A 105 1.57 -18.22 1.71
CA LEU A 105 2.88 -18.55 1.14
C LEU A 105 4.05 -18.07 2.02
N LEU A 106 3.78 -17.29 3.07
CA LEU A 106 4.83 -16.74 3.93
C LEU A 106 5.80 -17.80 4.48
N PRO A 107 5.35 -18.94 5.05
CA PRO A 107 6.28 -19.97 5.50
C PRO A 107 7.16 -20.53 4.37
N VAL A 108 6.58 -20.72 3.18
CA VAL A 108 7.33 -21.23 2.02
C VAL A 108 8.40 -20.24 1.57
N VAL A 109 8.03 -18.96 1.49
CA VAL A 109 8.97 -17.89 1.11
C VAL A 109 10.09 -17.77 2.14
N MET A 110 9.77 -17.87 3.44
CA MET A 110 10.77 -17.84 4.50
C MET A 110 11.70 -19.07 4.49
N LEU A 111 11.21 -20.25 4.13
CA LEU A 111 12.04 -21.45 3.99
C LEU A 111 13.02 -21.34 2.82
N ILE A 112 12.61 -20.73 1.71
CA ILE A 112 13.43 -20.60 0.50
C ILE A 112 14.43 -19.43 0.60
N PHE A 113 13.97 -18.26 1.08
CA PHE A 113 14.74 -17.01 1.06
C PHE A 113 15.26 -16.57 2.44
N GLY A 114 15.01 -17.38 3.48
CA GLY A 114 15.39 -17.06 4.86
C GLY A 114 14.38 -16.14 5.57
N LEU A 115 14.67 -15.88 6.84
CA LEU A 115 13.79 -15.09 7.73
C LEU A 115 14.05 -13.58 7.66
N GLU A 116 15.03 -13.15 6.87
CA GLU A 116 15.49 -11.76 6.83
C GLU A 116 14.68 -10.87 5.87
N GLU A 117 15.31 -9.82 5.36
CA GLU A 117 14.68 -8.75 4.58
C GLU A 117 14.03 -9.24 3.28
N ILE A 118 14.69 -10.16 2.57
CA ILE A 118 14.26 -10.60 1.23
C ILE A 118 12.87 -11.22 1.26
N SER A 119 12.58 -12.09 2.24
CA SER A 119 11.27 -12.75 2.35
C SER A 119 10.14 -11.76 2.58
N LYS A 120 10.37 -10.71 3.39
CA LYS A 120 9.37 -9.68 3.70
C LYS A 120 9.10 -8.79 2.49
N ILE A 121 10.16 -8.33 1.81
CA ILE A 121 10.06 -7.53 0.58
C ILE A 121 9.36 -8.33 -0.51
N LEU A 122 9.72 -9.60 -0.68
CA LEU A 122 9.12 -10.48 -1.68
C LEU A 122 7.63 -10.74 -1.41
N MET A 123 7.21 -10.88 -0.16
CA MET A 123 5.79 -11.01 0.19
C MET A 123 4.98 -9.79 -0.18
N ILE A 124 5.51 -8.59 0.10
CA ILE A 124 4.87 -7.33 -0.32
C ILE A 124 4.78 -7.26 -1.84
N PHE A 125 5.88 -7.56 -2.54
CA PHE A 125 5.92 -7.64 -3.99
C PHE A 125 4.85 -8.58 -4.55
N LEU A 126 4.78 -9.83 -4.08
CA LEU A 126 3.83 -10.83 -4.57
C LEU A 126 2.37 -10.43 -4.40
N ILE A 127 2.04 -9.66 -3.38
CA ILE A 127 0.67 -9.20 -3.14
C ILE A 127 0.32 -8.01 -4.02
N VAL A 128 1.23 -7.05 -4.13
CA VAL A 128 1.00 -5.79 -4.84
C VAL A 128 1.09 -5.97 -6.36
N VAL A 129 2.02 -6.79 -6.86
CA VAL A 129 2.29 -6.92 -8.29
C VAL A 129 1.06 -7.33 -9.11
N PHE A 130 0.27 -8.29 -8.64
CA PHE A 130 -0.93 -8.73 -9.35
C PHE A 130 -2.00 -7.64 -9.42
N GLN A 131 -2.16 -6.85 -8.36
CA GLN A 131 -3.10 -5.73 -8.33
C GLN A 131 -2.67 -4.66 -9.35
N VAL A 132 -1.38 -4.36 -9.42
CA VAL A 132 -0.82 -3.40 -10.39
C VAL A 132 -0.99 -3.92 -11.83
N ILE A 133 -0.65 -5.19 -12.11
CA ILE A 133 -0.82 -5.79 -13.43
C ILE A 133 -2.27 -5.65 -13.92
N VAL A 134 -3.23 -6.06 -13.11
CA VAL A 134 -4.65 -6.02 -13.48
C VAL A 134 -5.13 -4.58 -13.70
N ALA A 135 -4.78 -3.66 -12.80
CA ALA A 135 -5.19 -2.28 -12.90
C ALA A 135 -4.66 -1.59 -14.16
N VAL A 136 -3.38 -1.78 -14.47
CA VAL A 136 -2.74 -1.21 -15.66
C VAL A 136 -3.30 -1.83 -16.92
N ARG A 137 -3.40 -3.18 -16.98
CA ARG A 137 -4.00 -3.90 -18.11
C ARG A 137 -5.41 -3.40 -18.41
N ASP A 138 -6.25 -3.32 -17.40
CA ASP A 138 -7.65 -2.90 -17.56
C ASP A 138 -7.75 -1.38 -17.84
N GLY A 139 -6.76 -0.60 -17.37
CA GLY A 139 -6.55 0.79 -17.75
C GLY A 139 -6.35 0.91 -19.27
N VAL A 140 -5.39 0.18 -19.80
CA VAL A 140 -5.08 0.17 -21.24
C VAL A 140 -6.27 -0.34 -22.07
N LYS A 141 -6.90 -1.45 -21.66
CA LYS A 141 -8.05 -2.02 -22.38
C LYS A 141 -9.29 -1.09 -22.43
N SER A 142 -9.39 -0.14 -21.52
CA SER A 142 -10.48 0.83 -21.52
C SER A 142 -10.26 2.01 -22.44
N ILE A 143 -9.09 2.12 -23.09
CA ILE A 143 -8.81 3.19 -24.04
C ILE A 143 -9.60 2.91 -25.34
N PRO A 144 -10.43 3.86 -25.80
CA PRO A 144 -11.17 3.70 -27.05
C PRO A 144 -10.21 3.63 -28.22
N LYS A 145 -10.58 2.80 -29.24
CA LYS A 145 -9.73 2.60 -30.43
C LYS A 145 -9.46 3.89 -31.21
N GLU A 146 -10.40 4.78 -31.16
CA GLU A 146 -10.34 6.10 -31.82
C GLU A 146 -9.18 6.96 -31.31
N ALA A 147 -8.76 6.79 -30.04
CA ALA A 147 -7.64 7.50 -29.47
C ALA A 147 -6.30 7.18 -30.15
N TYR A 148 -6.21 6.04 -30.81
CA TYR A 148 -4.98 5.62 -31.51
C TYR A 148 -4.88 6.14 -32.95
N PHE A 149 -6.00 6.52 -33.59
CA PHE A 149 -6.02 6.91 -35.00
C PHE A 149 -5.10 8.08 -35.35
N PRO A 150 -5.05 9.18 -34.57
CA PRO A 150 -4.13 10.26 -34.86
C PRO A 150 -2.66 9.83 -34.87
N MET A 151 -2.29 8.98 -33.90
CA MET A 151 -0.90 8.50 -33.79
C MET A 151 -0.53 7.59 -34.98
N TYR A 152 -1.41 6.69 -35.38
CA TYR A 152 -1.19 5.85 -36.54
C TYR A 152 -1.08 6.67 -37.83
N SER A 153 -1.91 7.71 -37.98
CA SER A 153 -1.86 8.59 -39.16
C SER A 153 -0.56 9.39 -39.25
N LEU A 154 0.07 9.66 -38.11
CA LEU A 154 1.36 10.35 -38.03
C LEU A 154 2.57 9.40 -38.12
N GLY A 155 2.35 8.08 -38.30
CA GLY A 155 3.43 7.09 -38.37
C GLY A 155 4.14 6.86 -37.05
N ALA A 156 3.46 7.07 -35.89
CA ALA A 156 4.04 6.91 -34.57
C ALA A 156 4.56 5.49 -34.32
N SER A 157 5.71 5.41 -33.68
CA SER A 157 6.28 4.12 -33.23
C SER A 157 5.52 3.55 -32.02
N TYR A 158 5.76 2.28 -31.69
CA TYR A 158 5.21 1.67 -30.47
C TYR A 158 5.61 2.44 -29.20
N ILE A 159 6.84 2.97 -29.15
CA ILE A 159 7.33 3.73 -27.99
C ILE A 159 6.51 5.02 -27.82
N ASP A 160 6.19 5.70 -28.92
CA ASP A 160 5.36 6.91 -28.89
C ASP A 160 3.96 6.59 -28.40
N ILE A 161 3.34 5.49 -28.85
CA ILE A 161 2.02 5.03 -28.38
C ILE A 161 2.06 4.72 -26.89
N PHE A 162 3.09 4.01 -26.40
CA PHE A 162 3.23 3.72 -24.98
C PHE A 162 3.35 4.97 -24.14
N ARG A 163 4.19 5.93 -24.59
CA ARG A 163 4.47 7.15 -23.83
C ARG A 163 3.33 8.15 -23.85
N GLU A 164 2.71 8.37 -25.00
CA GLU A 164 1.74 9.44 -25.19
C GLU A 164 0.27 9.01 -24.96
N ILE A 165 -0.02 7.72 -25.07
CA ILE A 165 -1.38 7.20 -24.90
C ILE A 165 -1.49 6.24 -23.69
N LEU A 166 -0.73 5.14 -23.72
CA LEU A 166 -0.98 4.04 -22.77
C LEU A 166 -0.65 4.41 -21.33
N ILE A 167 0.53 5.00 -21.10
CA ILE A 167 0.96 5.40 -19.76
C ILE A 167 0.02 6.48 -19.21
N PRO A 168 -0.22 7.62 -19.87
CA PRO A 168 -1.12 8.65 -19.35
C PRO A 168 -2.54 8.14 -19.10
N ALA A 169 -3.12 7.40 -20.04
CA ALA A 169 -4.49 6.91 -19.92
C ALA A 169 -4.69 5.84 -18.84
N SER A 170 -3.68 5.01 -18.58
CA SER A 170 -3.74 3.97 -17.53
C SER A 170 -3.36 4.48 -16.13
N MET A 171 -2.66 5.62 -16.05
CA MET A 171 -2.13 6.18 -14.80
C MET A 171 -3.19 6.36 -13.69
N PRO A 172 -4.39 6.88 -13.95
CA PRO A 172 -5.39 7.07 -12.91
C PRO A 172 -5.84 5.75 -12.28
N LYS A 173 -6.12 4.73 -13.11
CA LYS A 173 -6.51 3.39 -12.62
C LYS A 173 -5.38 2.73 -11.84
N PHE A 174 -4.14 2.88 -12.31
CA PHE A 174 -2.96 2.41 -11.60
C PHE A 174 -2.83 3.05 -10.22
N LEU A 175 -2.88 4.38 -10.11
CA LEU A 175 -2.73 5.09 -8.83
C LEU A 175 -3.86 4.78 -7.85
N THR A 176 -5.10 4.70 -8.34
CA THR A 176 -6.24 4.27 -7.52
C THR A 176 -6.05 2.83 -6.99
N SER A 177 -5.59 1.91 -7.83
CA SER A 177 -5.29 0.54 -7.43
C SER A 177 -4.11 0.47 -6.46
N LEU A 178 -3.06 1.25 -6.71
CA LEU A 178 -1.89 1.32 -5.83
C LEU A 178 -2.28 1.81 -4.43
N ARG A 179 -3.21 2.75 -4.31
CA ARG A 179 -3.75 3.20 -3.03
C ARG A 179 -4.38 2.06 -2.25
N VAL A 180 -5.22 1.24 -2.89
CA VAL A 180 -5.84 0.06 -2.26
C VAL A 180 -4.77 -0.99 -1.91
N ALA A 181 -3.80 -1.19 -2.80
CA ALA A 181 -2.68 -2.09 -2.59
C ALA A 181 -1.83 -1.72 -1.37
N MET A 182 -1.67 -0.42 -1.07
CA MET A 182 -0.93 0.03 0.11
C MET A 182 -1.55 -0.42 1.42
N ALA A 183 -2.88 -0.37 1.56
CA ALA A 183 -3.55 -0.87 2.76
C ALA A 183 -3.28 -2.36 2.98
N THR A 184 -3.31 -3.14 1.90
CA THR A 184 -2.97 -4.56 1.93
C THR A 184 -1.48 -4.78 2.24
N ALA A 185 -0.59 -3.98 1.64
CA ALA A 185 0.85 -4.08 1.87
C ALA A 185 1.23 -3.83 3.34
N VAL A 186 0.66 -2.80 3.98
CA VAL A 186 0.88 -2.51 5.41
C VAL A 186 0.39 -3.66 6.29
N SER A 187 -0.79 -4.22 5.99
CA SER A 187 -1.34 -5.36 6.75
C SER A 187 -0.45 -6.60 6.62
N VAL A 188 0.02 -6.90 5.41
CA VAL A 188 0.90 -8.04 5.15
C VAL A 188 2.27 -7.82 5.79
N LEU A 189 2.81 -6.62 5.71
CA LEU A 189 4.06 -6.28 6.38
C LEU A 189 3.97 -6.59 7.87
N PHE A 190 2.90 -6.14 8.55
CA PHE A 190 2.67 -6.45 9.96
C PHE A 190 2.84 -7.95 10.22
N PHE A 191 2.13 -8.81 9.46
CA PHE A 191 2.24 -10.26 9.61
C PHE A 191 3.65 -10.80 9.32
N THR A 192 4.31 -10.32 8.27
CA THR A 192 5.66 -10.80 7.93
C THR A 192 6.69 -10.42 8.98
N GLU A 193 6.50 -9.28 9.65
CA GLU A 193 7.39 -8.80 10.70
C GLU A 193 7.14 -9.46 12.06
N THR A 194 6.04 -10.20 12.24
CA THR A 194 5.84 -10.99 13.47
C THR A 194 6.73 -12.23 13.52
N PHE A 195 7.38 -12.59 12.41
CA PHE A 195 8.22 -13.78 12.32
C PHE A 195 9.67 -13.44 11.92
N GLY A 196 10.62 -14.01 12.64
CA GLY A 196 12.03 -14.06 12.25
C GLY A 196 12.71 -12.71 12.00
N THR A 197 12.38 -11.67 12.76
CA THR A 197 13.06 -10.37 12.69
C THR A 197 13.21 -9.76 14.07
N GLN A 198 14.19 -8.86 14.21
CA GLN A 198 14.43 -8.06 15.41
C GLN A 198 14.02 -6.59 15.20
N TYR A 199 13.71 -6.18 13.96
CA TYR A 199 13.34 -4.82 13.61
C TYR A 199 12.09 -4.81 12.74
N GLY A 200 11.27 -3.80 12.94
CA GLY A 200 10.01 -3.57 12.23
C GLY A 200 8.87 -3.29 13.21
N MET A 201 7.86 -2.56 12.74
CA MET A 201 6.70 -2.18 13.58
C MET A 201 5.85 -3.40 13.96
N GLY A 202 5.76 -4.41 13.08
CA GLY A 202 5.06 -5.66 13.38
C GLY A 202 5.74 -6.42 14.52
N TYR A 203 7.07 -6.54 14.49
CA TYR A 203 7.85 -7.10 15.58
C TYR A 203 7.64 -6.31 16.88
N PHE A 204 7.80 -4.98 16.84
CA PHE A 204 7.64 -4.12 18.01
C PHE A 204 6.26 -4.27 18.67
N ILE A 205 5.19 -4.28 17.88
CA ILE A 205 3.82 -4.45 18.38
C ILE A 205 3.64 -5.82 19.03
N MET A 206 4.12 -6.88 18.39
CA MET A 206 4.00 -8.26 18.93
C MET A 206 4.85 -8.49 20.16
N ASP A 207 6.07 -7.95 20.20
CA ASP A 207 6.95 -8.02 21.38
C ASP A 207 6.32 -7.28 22.57
N ALA A 208 5.78 -6.08 22.37
CA ALA A 208 5.05 -5.34 23.40
C ALA A 208 3.82 -6.11 23.91
N TRP A 209 3.08 -6.75 23.01
CA TRP A 209 1.92 -7.59 23.35
C TRP A 209 2.34 -8.80 24.20
N LEU A 210 3.40 -9.51 23.83
CA LEU A 210 3.90 -10.67 24.57
C LEU A 210 4.43 -10.29 25.96
N ARG A 211 4.99 -9.09 26.10
CA ARG A 211 5.41 -8.53 27.40
C ARG A 211 4.25 -7.93 28.22
N VAL A 212 2.99 -8.02 27.71
CA VAL A 212 1.79 -7.42 28.35
C VAL A 212 1.92 -5.90 28.51
N ASN A 213 2.75 -5.26 27.69
CA ASN A 213 2.91 -3.79 27.67
C ASN A 213 1.95 -3.17 26.62
N TYR A 214 0.68 -3.06 27.01
CA TYR A 214 -0.37 -2.54 26.11
C TYR A 214 -0.10 -1.10 25.68
N LEU A 215 0.54 -0.28 26.51
CA LEU A 215 0.82 1.11 26.18
C LEU A 215 1.82 1.22 25.01
N GLU A 216 2.90 0.47 25.03
CA GLU A 216 3.84 0.37 23.91
C GLU A 216 3.19 -0.28 22.68
N MET A 217 2.40 -1.33 22.86
CA MET A 217 1.66 -1.98 21.77
C MET A 217 0.78 -0.98 21.00
N TYR A 218 -0.04 -0.20 21.70
CA TYR A 218 -0.88 0.82 21.05
C TYR A 218 -0.05 1.95 20.44
N SER A 219 1.05 2.35 21.05
CA SER A 219 1.98 3.31 20.46
C SER A 219 2.55 2.80 19.14
N GLY A 220 2.90 1.52 19.05
CA GLY A 220 3.33 0.85 17.83
C GLY A 220 2.23 0.81 16.76
N ILE A 221 0.98 0.50 17.14
CA ILE A 221 -0.17 0.50 16.22
C ILE A 221 -0.39 1.90 15.64
N VAL A 222 -0.35 2.94 16.47
CA VAL A 222 -0.49 4.34 16.01
C VAL A 222 0.64 4.72 15.07
N ALA A 223 1.88 4.35 15.40
CA ALA A 223 3.04 4.63 14.54
C ALA A 223 2.93 3.91 13.18
N LEU A 224 2.58 2.62 13.15
CA LEU A 224 2.37 1.87 11.89
C LEU A 224 1.22 2.46 11.08
N SER A 225 0.12 2.84 11.73
CA SER A 225 -1.01 3.50 11.07
C SER A 225 -0.59 4.85 10.48
N SER A 226 0.26 5.61 11.17
CA SER A 226 0.80 6.89 10.68
C SER A 226 1.69 6.69 9.45
N ILE A 227 2.51 5.64 9.39
CA ILE A 227 3.27 5.25 8.20
C ILE A 227 2.30 4.94 7.05
N GLY A 228 1.28 4.13 7.28
CA GLY A 228 0.27 3.80 6.28
C GLY A 228 -0.45 5.04 5.74
N LEU A 229 -0.90 5.94 6.61
CA LEU A 229 -1.55 7.20 6.23
C LEU A 229 -0.62 8.12 5.43
N THR A 230 0.67 8.18 5.78
CA THR A 230 1.65 8.98 5.04
C THR A 230 1.84 8.44 3.62
N LEU A 231 1.97 7.12 3.46
CA LEU A 231 2.07 6.46 2.17
C LEU A 231 0.80 6.69 1.33
N PHE A 232 -0.37 6.56 1.94
CA PHE A 232 -1.65 6.82 1.30
C PHE A 232 -1.77 8.26 0.78
N SER A 233 -1.46 9.23 1.65
CA SER A 233 -1.47 10.66 1.31
C SER A 233 -0.45 11.00 0.22
N THR A 234 0.69 10.30 0.20
CA THR A 234 1.70 10.46 -0.86
C THR A 234 1.15 10.03 -2.20
N ILE A 235 0.42 8.90 -2.27
CA ILE A 235 -0.21 8.45 -3.52
C ILE A 235 -1.31 9.43 -3.96
N ASP A 236 -2.14 9.94 -3.03
CA ASP A 236 -3.15 10.93 -3.35
C ASP A 236 -2.54 12.23 -3.91
N TYR A 237 -1.42 12.66 -3.34
CA TYR A 237 -0.68 13.81 -3.86
C TYR A 237 -0.13 13.54 -5.27
N LEU A 238 0.46 12.37 -5.49
CA LEU A 238 0.97 11.96 -6.80
C LEU A 238 -0.16 11.87 -7.82
N GLU A 239 -1.32 11.33 -7.46
CA GLU A 239 -2.48 11.23 -8.34
C GLU A 239 -2.95 12.62 -8.80
N ARG A 240 -3.11 13.55 -7.87
CA ARG A 240 -3.50 14.94 -8.22
C ARG A 240 -2.47 15.64 -9.09
N LYS A 241 -1.19 15.37 -8.89
CA LYS A 241 -0.11 15.98 -9.67
C LYS A 241 0.07 15.36 -11.06
N LEU A 242 0.02 14.02 -11.14
CA LEU A 242 0.25 13.28 -12.37
C LEU A 242 -0.99 13.14 -13.24
N CYS A 243 -2.19 13.25 -12.66
CA CYS A 243 -3.47 13.10 -13.35
C CYS A 243 -4.33 14.37 -13.21
N SER A 244 -3.70 15.56 -13.31
CA SER A 244 -4.37 16.85 -13.13
C SER A 244 -5.56 17.05 -14.08
N TRP A 245 -5.55 16.40 -15.25
CA TRP A 245 -6.66 16.45 -16.24
C TRP A 245 -7.96 15.80 -15.77
N GLN A 246 -7.93 14.98 -14.68
CA GLN A 246 -9.15 14.40 -14.11
C GLN A 246 -9.89 15.34 -13.17
N TYR A 247 -9.25 16.41 -12.73
CA TYR A 247 -9.75 17.35 -11.73
C TYR A 247 -10.12 18.71 -12.33
N GLN A 248 -10.03 18.83 -13.67
CA GLN A 248 -10.51 19.97 -14.45
C GLN A 248 -11.94 19.70 -14.91
#